data_704876da68c92ee3dfb1425370557b0d
#
_entry.id   704876da68c92ee3dfb1425370557b0d
#
_cell.length_a   1.000
_cell.length_b   1.000
_cell.length_c   1.000
_cell.angle_alpha   90.00
_cell.angle_beta   90.00
_cell.angle_gamma   90.00
#
_symmetry.space_group_name_H-M   'P 1'
#
loop_
_entity.id
_entity.type
_entity.pdbx_description
1 polymer ?
#
loop_
_entity_poly.entity_id
_entity_poly.type
_entity_poly.pdbx_seq_one_letter_code
_entity_poly.pdbx_strand_id
1 'polypeptide(L)'
;LNNQKVSNSYYWNDKLRDLRFDSARKKFILATSDGIYHCTDFSEPLTKFPNQPPVSVMGINVLEPLENGFYLVGSFSGLFRWNPDTGETFNYITGNLHRKENGLRKPLGENVVSGYAHISGLEYIFDYDKGMVALHHSEPPIPMPSIVADAFKFPLWNLAQEIHIGRIFSFILGDFYILVVPLTGIFLVVVVLSGFMMWYKRKYLN
;
A
#
# COMPACT_ATOMS: atom_id res chain seq x y z
N LEU A 1 -13.68 -4.90 -21.34
CA LEU A 1 -12.35 -5.51 -21.16
C LEU A 1 -11.89 -5.96 -22.52
N ASN A 2 -10.98 -5.19 -23.08
CA ASN A 2 -10.46 -5.49 -24.40
C ASN A 2 -9.65 -6.79 -24.29
N ASN A 3 -10.12 -7.83 -24.95
CA ASN A 3 -9.58 -9.18 -24.99
C ASN A 3 -8.11 -9.28 -25.46
N GLN A 4 -7.49 -8.15 -25.63
CA GLN A 4 -6.19 -8.07 -26.28
C GLN A 4 -5.03 -8.64 -25.47
N LYS A 5 -5.22 -9.13 -24.31
CA LYS A 5 -4.12 -9.79 -23.63
C LYS A 5 -4.64 -10.48 -22.42
N VAL A 6 -5.00 -11.63 -22.68
CA VAL A 6 -5.39 -12.63 -21.69
C VAL A 6 -4.32 -12.95 -20.66
N SER A 7 -3.11 -12.64 -20.92
CA SER A 7 -2.12 -12.54 -19.86
C SER A 7 -2.55 -11.65 -18.70
N ASN A 8 -3.71 -11.08 -18.81
CA ASN A 8 -4.28 -10.14 -17.88
C ASN A 8 -5.12 -10.76 -16.75
N SER A 9 -5.28 -12.05 -16.68
CA SER A 9 -5.75 -12.69 -15.44
C SER A 9 -4.78 -12.41 -14.29
N TYR A 10 -3.49 -12.44 -14.59
CA TYR A 10 -2.43 -12.06 -13.65
C TYR A 10 -2.51 -10.57 -13.27
N TYR A 11 -2.74 -9.71 -14.25
CA TYR A 11 -2.87 -8.28 -14.04
C TYR A 11 -4.08 -7.93 -13.15
N TRP A 12 -5.22 -8.60 -13.33
CA TRP A 12 -6.39 -8.42 -12.48
C TRP A 12 -6.13 -8.87 -11.04
N ASN A 13 -5.54 -10.05 -10.85
CA ASN A 13 -5.22 -10.56 -9.54
C ASN A 13 -4.24 -9.66 -8.76
N ASP A 14 -3.36 -8.99 -9.48
CA ASP A 14 -2.42 -8.05 -8.87
C ASP A 14 -3.04 -6.67 -8.60
N LYS A 15 -3.93 -6.21 -9.46
CA LYS A 15 -4.47 -4.85 -9.41
C LYS A 15 -5.75 -4.72 -8.60
N LEU A 16 -6.71 -5.64 -8.76
CA LEU A 16 -7.98 -5.59 -8.04
C LEU A 16 -7.81 -6.16 -6.63
N ARG A 17 -8.17 -5.38 -5.62
CA ARG A 17 -8.10 -5.76 -4.20
C ARG A 17 -9.46 -6.05 -3.62
N ASP A 18 -10.45 -5.22 -3.92
CA ASP A 18 -11.82 -5.39 -3.45
C ASP A 18 -12.80 -4.76 -4.45
N LEU A 19 -14.03 -5.24 -4.43
CA LEU A 19 -15.14 -4.77 -5.27
C LEU A 19 -16.40 -4.69 -4.42
N ARG A 20 -17.02 -3.52 -4.38
CA ARG A 20 -18.29 -3.29 -3.70
C ARG A 20 -19.31 -2.71 -4.66
N PHE A 21 -20.56 -3.11 -4.51
CA PHE A 21 -21.68 -2.43 -5.16
C PHE A 21 -22.32 -1.44 -4.19
N ASP A 22 -22.25 -0.16 -4.54
CA ASP A 22 -22.90 0.92 -3.79
C ASP A 22 -24.34 1.06 -4.29
N SER A 23 -25.28 0.54 -3.52
CA SER A 23 -26.70 0.56 -3.87
C SER A 23 -27.31 1.96 -3.89
N ALA A 24 -26.81 2.87 -3.04
CA ALA A 24 -27.29 4.25 -2.98
C ALA A 24 -26.86 5.04 -4.23
N ARG A 25 -25.64 4.82 -4.70
CA ARG A 25 -25.07 5.48 -5.90
C ARG A 25 -25.28 4.69 -7.18
N LYS A 26 -25.77 3.44 -7.07
CA LYS A 26 -25.92 2.49 -8.19
C LYS A 26 -24.64 2.33 -9.01
N LYS A 27 -23.51 2.21 -8.31
CA LYS A 27 -22.17 2.13 -8.90
C LYS A 27 -21.38 0.99 -8.26
N PHE A 28 -20.50 0.39 -9.04
CA PHE A 28 -19.44 -0.45 -8.54
C PHE A 28 -18.27 0.42 -8.09
N ILE A 29 -17.75 0.16 -6.91
CA ILE A 29 -16.55 0.81 -6.35
C ILE A 29 -15.47 -0.25 -6.26
N LEU A 30 -14.33 0.01 -6.87
CA LEU A 30 -13.22 -0.92 -6.99
C LEU A 30 -12.01 -0.36 -6.26
N ALA A 31 -11.54 -1.07 -5.25
CA ALA A 31 -10.24 -0.82 -4.63
C ALA A 31 -9.15 -1.53 -5.44
N THR A 32 -8.11 -0.82 -5.79
CA THR A 32 -7.00 -1.35 -6.59
C THR A 32 -5.65 -1.06 -5.94
N SER A 33 -4.59 -1.56 -6.55
CA SER A 33 -3.21 -1.29 -6.11
C SER A 33 -2.78 0.17 -6.35
N ASP A 34 -3.50 0.94 -7.15
CA ASP A 34 -3.14 2.32 -7.50
C ASP A 34 -4.25 3.34 -7.23
N GLY A 35 -5.38 2.93 -6.65
CA GLY A 35 -6.45 3.83 -6.28
C GLY A 35 -7.83 3.20 -6.22
N ILE A 36 -8.83 4.05 -6.07
CA ILE A 36 -10.24 3.69 -6.06
C ILE A 36 -10.88 4.16 -7.36
N TYR A 37 -11.57 3.22 -8.00
CA TYR A 37 -12.26 3.44 -9.27
C TYR A 37 -13.75 3.16 -9.11
N HIS A 38 -14.54 3.65 -10.05
CA HIS A 38 -15.95 3.33 -10.13
C HIS A 38 -16.39 3.12 -11.59
N CYS A 39 -17.47 2.39 -11.75
CA CYS A 39 -18.24 2.30 -12.98
C CYS A 39 -19.70 2.03 -12.63
N THR A 40 -20.59 2.35 -13.55
CA THR A 40 -22.00 1.99 -13.45
C THR A 40 -22.21 0.59 -14.02
N ASP A 41 -21.48 0.29 -15.07
CA ASP A 41 -21.48 -0.97 -15.78
C ASP A 41 -20.04 -1.32 -16.19
N PHE A 42 -19.70 -2.60 -16.20
CA PHE A 42 -18.37 -3.07 -16.63
C PHE A 42 -18.15 -3.04 -18.15
N SER A 43 -19.16 -2.68 -18.94
CA SER A 43 -18.97 -2.34 -20.35
C SER A 43 -18.33 -0.98 -20.56
N GLU A 44 -18.39 -0.10 -19.56
CA GLU A 44 -17.79 1.22 -19.59
C GLU A 44 -16.35 1.24 -19.02
N PRO A 45 -15.51 2.20 -19.43
CA PRO A 45 -14.20 2.39 -18.83
C PRO A 45 -14.31 2.73 -17.35
N LEU A 46 -13.43 2.14 -16.53
CA LEU A 46 -13.31 2.49 -15.13
C LEU A 46 -12.84 3.94 -14.96
N THR A 47 -13.55 4.69 -14.13
CA THR A 47 -13.22 6.08 -13.81
C THR A 47 -12.61 6.15 -12.42
N LYS A 48 -11.42 6.76 -12.31
CA LYS A 48 -10.75 6.96 -11.04
C LYS A 48 -11.39 8.12 -10.28
N PHE A 49 -11.61 7.96 -8.96
CA PHE A 49 -12.05 9.08 -8.13
C PHE A 49 -10.95 10.15 -8.06
N PRO A 50 -11.26 11.43 -8.35
CA PRO A 50 -10.26 12.49 -8.37
C PRO A 50 -9.71 12.80 -6.97
N ASN A 51 -10.59 12.74 -5.97
CA ASN A 51 -10.27 12.97 -4.57
C ASN A 51 -10.52 11.70 -3.78
N GLN A 52 -9.45 11.05 -3.37
CA GLN A 52 -9.47 9.78 -2.68
C GLN A 52 -8.43 9.73 -1.57
N PRO A 53 -8.58 8.83 -0.59
CA PRO A 53 -7.59 8.64 0.45
C PRO A 53 -6.21 8.29 -0.11
N PRO A 54 -5.16 8.48 0.69
CA PRO A 54 -3.82 8.07 0.32
C PRO A 54 -3.76 6.59 -0.01
N VAL A 55 -3.22 6.28 -1.18
CA VAL A 55 -2.94 4.91 -1.61
C VAL A 55 -1.46 4.63 -1.41
N SER A 56 -1.14 3.55 -0.73
CA SER A 56 0.23 3.09 -0.55
C SER A 56 0.73 2.31 -1.77
N VAL A 57 2.03 2.02 -1.80
CA VAL A 57 2.63 1.15 -2.83
C VAL A 57 2.05 -0.27 -2.83
N MET A 58 1.47 -0.70 -1.71
CA MET A 58 0.80 -2.01 -1.59
C MET A 58 -0.68 -1.96 -1.97
N GLY A 59 -1.18 -0.78 -2.35
CA GLY A 59 -2.57 -0.58 -2.71
C GLY A 59 -3.50 -0.38 -1.52
N ILE A 60 -4.78 -0.61 -1.75
CA ILE A 60 -5.85 -0.52 -0.74
C ILE A 60 -6.14 -1.93 -0.24
N ASN A 61 -6.11 -2.11 1.07
CA ASN A 61 -6.32 -3.40 1.72
C ASN A 61 -7.68 -3.51 2.43
N VAL A 62 -8.32 -2.36 2.70
CA VAL A 62 -9.63 -2.28 3.35
C VAL A 62 -10.53 -1.36 2.55
N LEU A 63 -11.73 -1.83 2.21
CA LEU A 63 -12.79 -1.03 1.61
C LEU A 63 -14.13 -1.50 2.20
N GLU A 64 -14.60 -0.87 3.26
CA GLU A 64 -15.85 -1.22 3.91
C GLU A 64 -16.83 -0.05 3.89
N PRO A 65 -18.11 -0.27 3.57
CA PRO A 65 -19.11 0.77 3.64
C PRO A 65 -19.36 1.14 5.12
N LEU A 66 -19.45 2.44 5.38
CA LEU A 66 -19.84 3.01 6.64
C LEU A 66 -21.24 3.66 6.50
N GLU A 67 -21.78 4.07 7.63
CA GLU A 67 -23.02 4.84 7.65
C GLU A 67 -22.88 6.19 6.93
N ASN A 68 -24.02 6.77 6.53
CA ASN A 68 -24.10 8.07 5.85
C ASN A 68 -23.32 8.18 4.54
N GLY A 69 -23.14 7.05 3.84
CA GLY A 69 -22.50 7.02 2.52
C GLY A 69 -21.00 7.20 2.53
N PHE A 70 -20.35 7.09 3.67
CA PHE A 70 -18.91 7.04 3.78
C PHE A 70 -18.38 5.62 3.56
N TYR A 71 -17.07 5.54 3.30
CA TYR A 71 -16.31 4.29 3.24
C TYR A 71 -15.14 4.35 4.22
N LEU A 72 -14.87 3.22 4.86
CA LEU A 72 -13.62 2.96 5.55
C LEU A 72 -12.61 2.47 4.52
N VAL A 73 -11.50 3.17 4.41
CA VAL A 73 -10.44 2.85 3.44
C VAL A 73 -9.13 2.69 4.19
N GLY A 74 -8.57 1.49 4.11
CA GLY A 74 -7.29 1.16 4.74
C GLY A 74 -6.20 0.83 3.73
N SER A 75 -5.02 1.34 3.97
CA SER A 75 -3.81 1.05 3.22
C SER A 75 -2.58 1.14 4.14
N PHE A 76 -1.39 0.85 3.63
CA PHE A 76 -0.16 1.10 4.38
C PHE A 76 0.11 2.59 4.67
N SER A 77 -0.73 3.49 4.13
CA SER A 77 -0.68 4.92 4.46
C SER A 77 -1.55 5.29 5.67
N GLY A 78 -2.37 4.37 6.17
CA GLY A 78 -3.26 4.55 7.31
C GLY A 78 -4.68 4.07 7.08
N LEU A 79 -5.56 4.41 8.04
CA LEU A 79 -7.00 4.12 8.00
C LEU A 79 -7.77 5.43 7.89
N PHE A 80 -8.68 5.50 6.91
CA PHE A 80 -9.37 6.73 6.57
C PHE A 80 -10.88 6.51 6.42
N ARG A 81 -11.67 7.47 6.87
CA ARG A 81 -13.07 7.62 6.52
C ARG A 81 -13.17 8.56 5.32
N TRP A 82 -13.76 8.08 4.23
CA TRP A 82 -13.80 8.79 2.97
C TRP A 82 -15.22 8.90 2.42
N ASN A 83 -15.57 10.07 1.90
CA ASN A 83 -16.81 10.30 1.19
C ASN A 83 -16.56 10.33 -0.33
N PRO A 84 -17.10 9.38 -1.11
CA PRO A 84 -16.91 9.35 -2.57
C PRO A 84 -17.48 10.55 -3.32
N ASP A 85 -18.54 11.19 -2.80
CA ASP A 85 -19.22 12.29 -3.49
C ASP A 85 -18.46 13.62 -3.34
N THR A 86 -17.97 13.90 -2.14
CA THR A 86 -17.25 15.15 -1.84
C THR A 86 -15.73 14.97 -1.96
N GLY A 87 -15.25 13.74 -1.85
CA GLY A 87 -13.81 13.44 -1.76
C GLY A 87 -13.19 13.75 -0.40
N GLU A 88 -14.01 14.20 0.58
CA GLU A 88 -13.52 14.46 1.93
C GLU A 88 -12.96 13.20 2.56
N THR A 89 -11.80 13.33 3.14
CA THR A 89 -11.06 12.23 3.75
C THR A 89 -10.65 12.61 5.16
N PHE A 90 -10.99 11.79 6.13
CA PHE A 90 -10.61 11.97 7.53
C PHE A 90 -9.76 10.79 7.98
N ASN A 91 -8.74 11.06 8.77
CA ASN A 91 -8.05 9.97 9.48
C ASN A 91 -9.05 9.34 10.45
N TYR A 92 -9.28 8.03 10.32
CA TYR A 92 -10.33 7.34 11.08
C TYR A 92 -10.01 7.26 12.57
N ILE A 93 -8.74 7.17 12.92
CA ILE A 93 -8.28 7.01 14.30
C ILE A 93 -8.30 8.34 15.04
N THR A 94 -7.83 9.42 14.41
CA THR A 94 -7.71 10.74 15.05
C THR A 94 -8.92 11.65 14.80
N GLY A 95 -9.77 11.33 13.83
CA GLY A 95 -10.90 12.16 13.41
C GLY A 95 -10.51 13.41 12.61
N ASN A 96 -9.24 13.67 12.42
CA ASN A 96 -8.75 14.87 11.74
C ASN A 96 -8.96 14.79 10.24
N LEU A 97 -9.30 15.95 9.63
CA LEU A 97 -9.36 16.08 8.17
C LEU A 97 -7.97 15.82 7.57
N HIS A 98 -7.91 14.85 6.68
CA HIS A 98 -6.69 14.58 5.95
C HIS A 98 -6.52 15.61 4.84
N ARG A 99 -5.47 16.40 4.91
CA ARG A 99 -5.06 17.34 3.86
C ARG A 99 -3.93 16.72 3.06
N LYS A 100 -4.00 16.86 1.74
CA LYS A 100 -2.93 16.40 0.85
C LYS A 100 -1.65 17.18 1.18
N GLU A 101 -0.67 16.51 1.73
CA GLU A 101 0.63 17.11 2.01
C GLU A 101 1.40 17.35 0.71
N ASN A 102 1.91 18.57 0.57
CA ASN A 102 2.82 18.93 -0.51
C ASN A 102 4.26 18.65 -0.04
N GLY A 103 4.92 17.66 -0.61
CA GLY A 103 6.30 17.31 -0.28
C GLY A 103 6.65 15.86 -0.46
N LEU A 104 7.86 15.49 -0.06
CA LEU A 104 8.32 14.10 -0.01
C LEU A 104 7.49 13.34 1.03
N ARG A 105 6.66 12.44 0.52
CA ARG A 105 5.76 11.65 1.34
C ARG A 105 6.51 10.45 1.91
N LYS A 106 6.32 10.18 3.19
CA LYS A 106 6.76 8.89 3.76
C LYS A 106 6.00 7.77 3.03
N PRO A 107 6.69 6.71 2.61
CA PRO A 107 6.06 5.61 1.86
C PRO A 107 5.07 4.81 2.72
N LEU A 108 5.25 4.83 4.04
CA LEU A 108 4.38 4.19 5.02
C LEU A 108 3.82 5.23 5.97
N GLY A 109 2.55 5.03 6.37
CA GLY A 109 1.91 5.82 7.41
C GLY A 109 2.33 5.40 8.81
N GLU A 110 1.81 6.07 9.83
CA GLU A 110 2.03 5.71 11.24
C GLU A 110 1.42 4.34 11.58
N ASN A 111 0.30 4.00 10.95
CA ASN A 111 -0.35 2.69 11.04
C ASN A 111 -0.33 2.05 9.65
N VAL A 112 0.35 0.93 9.55
CA VAL A 112 0.53 0.17 8.30
C VAL A 112 -0.61 -0.84 8.18
N VAL A 113 -1.80 -0.35 7.75
CA VAL A 113 -3.03 -1.13 7.78
C VAL A 113 -3.05 -2.18 6.68
N SER A 114 -3.02 -3.44 7.08
CA SER A 114 -3.11 -4.61 6.20
C SER A 114 -4.50 -5.27 6.21
N GLY A 115 -5.33 -4.96 7.22
CA GLY A 115 -6.69 -5.47 7.34
C GLY A 115 -7.47 -4.74 8.43
N TYR A 116 -8.78 -5.01 8.46
CA TYR A 116 -9.70 -4.47 9.46
C TYR A 116 -10.71 -5.56 9.85
N ALA A 117 -11.12 -5.55 11.11
CA ALA A 117 -12.18 -6.42 11.59
C ALA A 117 -13.02 -5.72 12.66
N HIS A 118 -14.32 -5.98 12.63
CA HIS A 118 -15.25 -5.59 13.66
C HIS A 118 -15.76 -6.85 14.38
N ILE A 119 -15.39 -7.02 15.64
CA ILE A 119 -15.67 -8.23 16.42
C ILE A 119 -16.30 -7.83 17.75
N SER A 120 -17.53 -8.29 18.00
CA SER A 120 -18.23 -8.08 19.26
C SER A 120 -18.34 -6.60 19.69
N GLY A 121 -18.54 -5.69 18.74
CA GLY A 121 -18.66 -4.25 19.01
C GLY A 121 -17.31 -3.53 19.14
N LEU A 122 -16.20 -4.24 18.99
CA LEU A 122 -14.86 -3.68 19.00
C LEU A 122 -14.26 -3.67 17.58
N GLU A 123 -13.54 -2.62 17.29
CA GLU A 123 -12.86 -2.45 16.00
C GLU A 123 -11.37 -2.74 16.14
N TYR A 124 -10.82 -3.49 15.19
CA TYR A 124 -9.42 -3.87 15.16
C TYR A 124 -8.83 -3.56 13.78
N ILE A 125 -7.60 -3.09 13.77
CA ILE A 125 -6.76 -3.08 12.57
C ILE A 125 -5.68 -4.17 12.69
N PHE A 126 -5.36 -4.76 11.57
CA PHE A 126 -4.15 -5.58 11.44
C PHE A 126 -3.06 -4.66 10.91
N ASP A 127 -2.19 -4.22 11.82
CA ASP A 127 -1.02 -3.42 11.47
C ASP A 127 0.12 -4.37 11.10
N TYR A 128 0.75 -4.11 9.95
CA TYR A 128 1.79 -4.98 9.41
C TYR A 128 2.99 -5.12 10.34
N ASP A 129 3.33 -4.07 11.08
CA ASP A 129 4.50 -4.03 11.96
C ASP A 129 4.16 -4.35 13.42
N LYS A 130 2.97 -3.97 13.88
CA LYS A 130 2.56 -4.04 15.30
C LYS A 130 1.70 -5.27 15.62
N GLY A 131 1.11 -5.92 14.60
CA GLY A 131 0.14 -6.99 14.78
C GLY A 131 -1.29 -6.45 14.89
N MET A 132 -2.16 -7.11 15.66
CA MET A 132 -3.55 -6.70 15.82
C MET A 132 -3.67 -5.60 16.88
N VAL A 133 -4.20 -4.45 16.48
CA VAL A 133 -4.37 -3.25 17.32
C VAL A 133 -5.84 -2.95 17.47
N ALA A 134 -6.33 -2.85 18.72
CA ALA A 134 -7.68 -2.39 19.01
C ALA A 134 -7.79 -0.88 18.77
N LEU A 135 -8.80 -0.46 18.02
CA LEU A 135 -9.12 0.96 17.86
C LEU A 135 -9.88 1.45 19.11
N HIS A 136 -9.65 2.72 19.48
CA HIS A 136 -10.31 3.37 20.60
C HIS A 136 -10.04 2.76 21.99
N HIS A 137 -9.09 1.84 22.09
CA HIS A 137 -8.63 1.27 23.35
C HIS A 137 -7.11 1.43 23.50
N SER A 138 -6.67 1.70 24.74
CA SER A 138 -5.24 1.86 25.06
C SER A 138 -4.54 0.52 25.33
N GLU A 139 -5.07 -0.57 24.81
CA GLU A 139 -4.47 -1.89 24.99
C GLU A 139 -3.24 -2.05 24.11
N PRO A 140 -2.22 -2.79 24.58
CA PRO A 140 -1.07 -3.08 23.76
C PRO A 140 -1.47 -3.93 22.53
N PRO A 141 -0.76 -3.81 21.41
CA PRO A 141 -1.02 -4.65 20.23
C PRO A 141 -0.98 -6.14 20.59
N ILE A 142 -1.91 -6.90 20.04
CA ILE A 142 -1.97 -8.35 20.21
C ILE A 142 -1.03 -8.98 19.17
N PRO A 143 0.06 -9.63 19.59
CA PRO A 143 0.98 -10.26 18.67
C PRO A 143 0.32 -11.47 17.99
N MET A 144 0.94 -11.91 16.90
CA MET A 144 0.52 -13.15 16.23
C MET A 144 0.58 -14.33 17.21
N PRO A 145 -0.45 -15.19 17.28
CA PRO A 145 -0.42 -16.37 18.13
C PRO A 145 0.80 -17.25 17.82
N SER A 146 1.47 -17.76 18.87
CA SER A 146 2.72 -18.53 18.71
C SER A 146 2.57 -19.73 17.78
N ILE A 147 1.44 -20.43 17.86
CA ILE A 147 1.16 -21.57 16.97
C ILE A 147 1.17 -21.17 15.48
N VAL A 148 0.77 -19.96 15.16
CA VAL A 148 0.80 -19.45 13.79
C VAL A 148 2.19 -18.93 13.44
N ALA A 149 2.83 -18.22 14.37
CA ALA A 149 4.18 -17.68 14.19
C ALA A 149 5.20 -18.83 13.98
N ASP A 150 5.10 -19.90 14.77
CA ASP A 150 6.01 -21.05 14.68
C ASP A 150 5.77 -21.89 13.40
N ALA A 151 4.52 -21.93 12.91
CA ALA A 151 4.19 -22.58 11.64
C ALA A 151 4.58 -21.73 10.42
N PHE A 152 4.75 -20.43 10.60
CA PHE A 152 5.06 -19.51 9.52
C PHE A 152 6.54 -19.59 9.16
N LYS A 153 6.83 -20.24 8.04
CA LYS A 153 8.18 -20.17 7.45
C LYS A 153 8.28 -18.90 6.62
N PHE A 154 9.15 -18.00 7.05
CA PHE A 154 9.41 -16.75 6.32
C PHE A 154 9.87 -17.09 4.88
N PRO A 155 9.05 -16.83 3.85
CA PRO A 155 9.38 -17.25 2.50
C PRO A 155 10.54 -16.43 1.95
N LEU A 156 11.40 -17.06 1.16
CA LEU A 156 12.52 -16.40 0.49
C LEU A 156 12.09 -15.19 -0.35
N TRP A 157 10.88 -15.22 -0.88
CA TRP A 157 10.28 -14.10 -1.58
C TRP A 157 10.17 -12.84 -0.69
N ASN A 158 9.65 -12.99 0.52
CA ASN A 158 9.52 -11.87 1.46
C ASN A 158 10.91 -11.36 1.87
N LEU A 159 11.87 -12.26 2.12
CA LEU A 159 13.24 -11.87 2.39
C LEU A 159 13.86 -11.08 1.21
N ALA A 160 13.67 -11.57 0.00
CA ALA A 160 14.14 -10.88 -1.20
C ALA A 160 13.52 -9.48 -1.35
N GLN A 161 12.23 -9.33 -1.05
CA GLN A 161 11.56 -8.03 -1.04
C GLN A 161 12.14 -7.10 0.03
N GLU A 162 12.32 -7.56 1.28
CA GLU A 162 12.88 -6.76 2.37
C GLU A 162 14.29 -6.26 2.03
N ILE A 163 15.10 -7.09 1.38
CA ILE A 163 16.43 -6.70 0.88
C ILE A 163 16.30 -5.71 -0.28
N HIS A 164 15.42 -5.99 -1.24
CA HIS A 164 15.27 -5.18 -2.45
C HIS A 164 14.81 -3.74 -2.15
N ILE A 165 13.90 -3.57 -1.21
CA ILE A 165 13.44 -2.23 -0.78
C ILE A 165 14.36 -1.59 0.27
N GLY A 166 15.37 -2.30 0.74
CA GLY A 166 16.30 -1.84 1.76
C GLY A 166 15.78 -1.87 3.19
N ARG A 167 14.55 -2.35 3.41
CA ARG A 167 13.88 -2.33 4.71
C ARG A 167 14.60 -3.19 5.76
N ILE A 168 15.27 -4.24 5.33
CA ILE A 168 16.13 -5.06 6.21
C ILE A 168 17.18 -4.23 6.95
N PHE A 169 17.54 -3.05 6.45
CA PHE A 169 18.51 -2.15 7.07
C PHE A 169 17.87 -1.11 8.00
N SER A 170 16.54 -1.11 8.15
CA SER A 170 15.82 -0.13 8.98
C SER A 170 16.25 -0.13 10.44
N PHE A 171 16.71 -1.27 10.99
CA PHE A 171 17.20 -1.39 12.36
C PHE A 171 18.50 -0.59 12.63
N ILE A 172 19.27 -0.27 11.57
CA ILE A 172 20.47 0.58 11.66
C ILE A 172 20.17 2.00 11.19
N LEU A 173 19.44 2.14 10.09
CA LEU A 173 19.28 3.39 9.36
C LEU A 173 17.98 4.13 9.70
N GLY A 174 17.08 3.53 10.48
CA GLY A 174 15.76 4.10 10.72
C GLY A 174 15.05 4.42 9.40
N ASP A 175 14.45 5.60 9.30
CA ASP A 175 13.73 6.05 8.09
C ASP A 175 14.64 6.22 6.84
N PHE A 176 15.96 6.31 7.04
CA PHE A 176 16.92 6.46 5.93
C PHE A 176 17.15 5.17 5.13
N TYR A 177 16.62 4.04 5.56
CA TYR A 177 16.73 2.78 4.80
C TYR A 177 16.26 2.93 3.35
N ILE A 178 15.31 3.84 3.09
CA ILE A 178 14.77 4.11 1.75
C ILE A 178 15.84 4.59 0.75
N LEU A 179 16.94 5.14 1.26
CA LEU A 179 18.06 5.60 0.43
C LEU A 179 19.00 4.47 0.00
N VAL A 180 18.92 3.29 0.61
CA VAL A 180 19.82 2.16 0.30
C VAL A 180 19.76 1.79 -1.17
N VAL A 181 18.56 1.62 -1.71
CA VAL A 181 18.37 1.20 -3.11
C VAL A 181 18.87 2.26 -4.10
N PRO A 182 18.46 3.55 -4.03
CA PRO A 182 18.95 4.56 -4.97
C PRO A 182 20.47 4.79 -4.85
N LEU A 183 21.03 4.77 -3.64
CA LEU A 183 22.48 4.90 -3.47
C LEU A 183 23.24 3.72 -4.08
N THR A 184 22.77 2.49 -3.85
CA THR A 184 23.34 1.29 -4.47
C THR A 184 23.27 1.38 -6.00
N GLY A 185 22.18 1.89 -6.56
CA GLY A 185 22.04 2.13 -7.99
C GLY A 185 23.09 3.12 -8.52
N ILE A 186 23.29 4.24 -7.82
CA ILE A 186 24.30 5.23 -8.18
C ILE A 186 25.72 4.62 -8.15
N PHE A 187 26.05 3.87 -7.09
CA PHE A 187 27.33 3.19 -6.98
C PHE A 187 27.56 2.20 -8.13
N LEU A 188 26.54 1.44 -8.49
CA LEU A 188 26.62 0.52 -9.63
C LEU A 188 26.95 1.26 -10.94
N VAL A 189 26.27 2.39 -11.20
CA VAL A 189 26.53 3.22 -12.38
C VAL A 189 27.99 3.71 -12.38
N VAL A 190 28.50 4.20 -11.24
CA VAL A 190 29.89 4.65 -11.13
C VAL A 190 30.88 3.51 -11.43
N VAL A 191 30.63 2.30 -10.88
CA VAL A 191 31.49 1.13 -11.14
C VAL A 191 31.48 0.76 -12.62
N VAL A 192 30.31 0.72 -13.26
CA VAL A 192 30.18 0.40 -14.67
C VAL A 192 30.90 1.43 -15.53
N LEU A 193 30.70 2.71 -15.27
CA LEU A 193 31.35 3.79 -16.03
C LEU A 193 32.88 3.76 -15.84
N SER A 194 33.37 3.55 -14.63
CA SER A 194 34.80 3.46 -14.35
C SER A 194 35.42 2.24 -15.05
N GLY A 195 34.76 1.09 -15.01
CA GLY A 195 35.17 -0.10 -15.73
C GLY A 195 35.23 0.11 -17.24
N PHE A 196 34.22 0.76 -17.82
CA PHE A 196 34.18 1.11 -19.23
C PHE A 196 35.33 2.07 -19.61
N MET A 197 35.57 3.11 -18.81
CA MET A 197 36.67 4.05 -19.05
C MET A 197 38.04 3.37 -19.01
N MET A 198 38.27 2.46 -18.05
CA MET A 198 39.50 1.70 -17.97
C MET A 198 39.70 0.79 -19.19
N TRP A 199 38.64 0.09 -19.61
CA TRP A 199 38.65 -0.75 -20.82
C TRP A 199 38.93 0.08 -22.08
N TYR A 200 38.21 1.23 -22.22
CA TYR A 200 38.36 2.12 -23.36
C TYR A 200 39.80 2.66 -23.47
N LYS A 201 40.33 3.16 -22.33
CA LYS A 201 41.71 3.65 -22.25
C LYS A 201 42.72 2.57 -22.68
N ARG A 202 42.54 1.35 -22.17
CA ARG A 202 43.46 0.22 -22.53
C ARG A 202 43.36 -0.15 -24.00
N LYS A 203 42.19 -0.07 -24.62
CA LYS A 203 41.97 -0.50 -25.99
C LYS A 203 42.39 0.53 -27.05
N TYR A 204 42.24 1.82 -26.76
CA TYR A 204 42.37 2.87 -27.76
C TYR A 204 43.44 3.93 -27.44
N LEU A 205 44.01 3.98 -26.27
CA LEU A 205 44.96 4.99 -25.82
C LEU A 205 46.34 4.41 -25.43
N ASN A 206 46.53 3.11 -25.51
CA ASN A 206 47.80 2.37 -25.53
C ASN A 206 47.95 1.72 -26.88
#